data_7181fce0ac5e0566f9b509dfc55d46a8
#
_entry.id   7181fce0ac5e0566f9b509dfc55d46a8
#
_cell.length_a   1.000
_cell.length_b   1.000
_cell.length_c   1.000
_cell.angle_alpha   90.00
_cell.angle_beta   90.00
_cell.angle_gamma   90.00
#
_symmetry.space_group_name_H-M   'P 1'
#
loop_
_entity.id
_entity.type
_entity.pdbx_description
1 polymer ?
#
loop_
_entity_poly.entity_id
_entity_poly.type
_entity_poly.pdbx_seq_one_letter_code
_entity_poly.pdbx_strand_id
1 'polypeptide(L)'
;MKFGIMTSKIDEIGYITHAENLGYTHCWVTDSPMLRSNCWAVLALAATATRDMRLGTGVSVPGIRQAPVTANGIATINRLAPGRCFLSLGTGNTAARTLGQRPMRLKDFERYIRVVKSLLQGEEVEYTNQAGVHKIQFQMLEHSFIDLQNSIPIYIAGFGPKAQQIAGDLGDGLISGIPRGGSISAMLENVRRGAQNGGHALRPDFETSVLANTILLEPNEPILATVF
;
A
#
# COMPACT_ATOMS: atom_id res chain seq x y z
N MET A 1 -3.93 -7.18 -18.65
CA MET A 1 -4.26 -6.08 -17.71
C MET A 1 -4.96 -6.70 -16.52
N LYS A 2 -4.66 -6.25 -15.30
CA LYS A 2 -5.34 -6.71 -14.08
C LYS A 2 -6.25 -5.58 -13.58
N PHE A 3 -7.41 -5.94 -13.04
CA PHE A 3 -8.33 -4.97 -12.44
C PHE A 3 -8.42 -5.21 -10.94
N GLY A 4 -8.60 -4.14 -10.19
CA GLY A 4 -8.77 -4.20 -8.75
C GLY A 4 -9.85 -3.24 -8.29
N ILE A 5 -10.25 -3.39 -7.04
CA ILE A 5 -11.23 -2.54 -6.37
C ILE A 5 -10.59 -1.84 -5.18
N MET A 6 -11.24 -0.77 -4.73
CA MET A 6 -10.92 -0.10 -3.49
C MET A 6 -12.15 -0.09 -2.59
N THR A 7 -11.96 -0.44 -1.32
CA THR A 7 -13.01 -0.38 -0.31
C THR A 7 -12.55 0.31 0.96
N SER A 8 -13.50 0.67 1.83
CA SER A 8 -13.22 1.39 3.06
C SER A 8 -14.15 1.04 4.22
N LYS A 9 -15.12 0.15 4.00
CA LYS A 9 -16.11 -0.21 4.99
C LYS A 9 -16.02 -1.68 5.41
N ILE A 10 -16.19 -1.94 6.69
CA ILE A 10 -16.09 -3.28 7.25
C ILE A 10 -17.27 -4.18 6.86
N ASP A 11 -18.41 -3.61 6.57
CA ASP A 11 -19.61 -4.32 6.12
C ASP A 11 -19.66 -4.57 4.61
N GLU A 12 -18.63 -4.14 3.86
CA GLU A 12 -18.53 -4.35 2.40
C GLU A 12 -17.76 -5.64 2.00
N ILE A 13 -17.62 -6.61 2.89
CA ILE A 13 -16.92 -7.88 2.58
C ILE A 13 -17.62 -8.64 1.44
N GLY A 14 -18.95 -8.62 1.38
CA GLY A 14 -19.71 -9.18 0.27
C GLY A 14 -19.38 -8.55 -1.09
N TYR A 15 -19.06 -7.23 -1.11
CA TYR A 15 -18.60 -6.56 -2.32
C TYR A 15 -17.22 -7.07 -2.77
N ILE A 16 -16.31 -7.34 -1.84
CA ILE A 16 -14.97 -7.86 -2.15
C ILE A 16 -15.09 -9.27 -2.76
N THR A 17 -15.88 -10.15 -2.13
CA THR A 17 -16.10 -11.53 -2.65
C THR A 17 -16.81 -11.52 -3.99
N HIS A 18 -17.78 -10.60 -4.19
CA HIS A 18 -18.44 -10.45 -5.47
C HIS A 18 -17.46 -10.00 -6.57
N ALA A 19 -16.59 -9.03 -6.28
CA ALA A 19 -15.57 -8.59 -7.21
C ALA A 19 -14.60 -9.73 -7.58
N GLU A 20 -14.19 -10.56 -6.61
CA GLU A 20 -13.37 -11.75 -6.88
C GLU A 20 -14.07 -12.69 -7.86
N ASN A 21 -15.36 -12.97 -7.64
CA ASN A 21 -16.16 -13.82 -8.55
C ASN A 21 -16.31 -13.25 -9.96
N LEU A 22 -16.21 -11.93 -10.11
CA LEU A 22 -16.18 -11.23 -11.41
C LEU A 22 -14.78 -11.20 -12.05
N GLY A 23 -13.76 -11.78 -11.42
CA GLY A 23 -12.40 -11.85 -11.93
C GLY A 23 -11.50 -10.65 -11.59
N TYR A 24 -11.90 -9.78 -10.66
CA TYR A 24 -11.01 -8.79 -10.11
C TYR A 24 -9.92 -9.46 -9.27
N THR A 25 -8.70 -9.00 -9.40
CA THR A 25 -7.53 -9.68 -8.84
C THR A 25 -6.93 -9.00 -7.62
N HIS A 26 -7.27 -7.74 -7.35
CA HIS A 26 -6.71 -6.94 -6.27
C HIS A 26 -7.79 -6.17 -5.52
N CYS A 27 -7.62 -6.07 -4.20
CA CYS A 27 -8.42 -5.20 -3.36
C CYS A 27 -7.50 -4.32 -2.49
N TRP A 28 -7.66 -3.01 -2.62
CA TRP A 28 -7.01 -2.02 -1.75
C TRP A 28 -8.01 -1.57 -0.68
N VAL A 29 -7.60 -1.65 0.59
CA VAL A 29 -8.38 -1.13 1.71
C VAL A 29 -7.80 0.19 2.16
N THR A 30 -8.60 1.25 2.16
CA THR A 30 -8.13 2.59 2.54
C THR A 30 -7.79 2.66 4.03
N ASP A 31 -6.69 3.35 4.36
CA ASP A 31 -6.25 3.56 5.74
C ASP A 31 -6.36 5.04 6.11
N SER A 32 -7.57 5.45 6.49
CA SER A 32 -7.88 6.83 6.89
C SER A 32 -8.62 6.83 8.22
N PRO A 33 -7.92 6.75 9.35
CA PRO A 33 -8.54 6.80 10.68
C PRO A 33 -9.46 8.01 10.83
N MET A 34 -10.53 7.86 11.61
CA MET A 34 -11.61 8.84 11.83
C MET A 34 -12.50 9.12 10.61
N LEU A 35 -12.15 8.64 9.41
CA LEU A 35 -12.97 8.78 8.20
C LEU A 35 -13.52 7.45 7.70
N ARG A 36 -12.80 6.36 7.96
CA ARG A 36 -13.08 5.03 7.38
C ARG A 36 -12.97 3.96 8.46
N SER A 37 -13.47 2.77 8.16
CA SER A 37 -13.25 1.59 9.02
C SER A 37 -11.78 1.31 9.20
N ASN A 38 -11.41 0.64 10.29
CA ASN A 38 -10.02 0.22 10.50
C ASN A 38 -9.58 -0.74 9.39
N CYS A 39 -8.57 -0.35 8.63
CA CYS A 39 -8.17 -1.11 7.44
C CYS A 39 -7.67 -2.53 7.77
N TRP A 40 -7.04 -2.73 8.91
CA TRP A 40 -6.55 -4.05 9.33
C TRP A 40 -7.69 -5.01 9.67
N ALA A 41 -8.77 -4.52 10.27
CA ALA A 41 -9.97 -5.31 10.52
C ALA A 41 -10.66 -5.71 9.21
N VAL A 42 -10.79 -4.77 8.26
CA VAL A 42 -11.35 -5.06 6.93
C VAL A 42 -10.48 -6.07 6.18
N LEU A 43 -9.15 -5.90 6.20
CA LEU A 43 -8.22 -6.83 5.56
C LEU A 43 -8.29 -8.24 6.17
N ALA A 44 -8.40 -8.37 7.50
CA ALA A 44 -8.54 -9.66 8.16
C ALA A 44 -9.79 -10.41 7.71
N LEU A 45 -10.94 -9.72 7.67
CA LEU A 45 -12.19 -10.30 7.19
C LEU A 45 -12.12 -10.65 5.69
N ALA A 46 -11.54 -9.77 4.86
CA ALA A 46 -11.35 -10.04 3.44
C ALA A 46 -10.43 -11.24 3.21
N ALA A 47 -9.36 -11.37 4.00
CA ALA A 47 -8.41 -12.49 3.91
C ALA A 47 -9.07 -13.85 4.12
N THR A 48 -10.03 -13.93 5.03
CA THR A 48 -10.78 -15.16 5.31
C THR A 48 -11.96 -15.41 4.37
N ALA A 49 -12.48 -14.35 3.75
CA ALA A 49 -13.64 -14.43 2.87
C ALA A 49 -13.28 -14.66 1.39
N THR A 50 -12.05 -14.40 0.98
CA THR A 50 -11.56 -14.53 -0.40
C THR A 50 -10.57 -15.69 -0.56
N ARG A 51 -10.37 -16.19 -1.79
CA ARG A 51 -9.49 -17.33 -2.10
C ARG A 51 -8.22 -16.91 -2.84
N ASP A 52 -8.36 -16.10 -3.89
CA ASP A 52 -7.28 -15.74 -4.83
C ASP A 52 -7.01 -14.23 -4.89
N MET A 53 -7.95 -13.41 -4.37
CA MET A 53 -7.82 -11.95 -4.33
C MET A 53 -6.56 -11.53 -3.59
N ARG A 54 -5.73 -10.73 -4.22
CA ARG A 54 -4.62 -10.05 -3.54
C ARG A 54 -5.16 -8.88 -2.73
N LEU A 55 -4.72 -8.78 -1.48
CA LEU A 55 -5.27 -7.88 -0.48
C LEU A 55 -4.18 -6.97 0.08
N GLY A 56 -4.47 -5.69 0.17
CA GLY A 56 -3.49 -4.78 0.75
C GLY A 56 -4.05 -3.41 1.12
N THR A 57 -3.19 -2.58 1.69
CA THR A 57 -3.56 -1.23 2.10
C THR A 57 -3.60 -0.27 0.90
N GLY A 58 -4.53 0.65 0.88
CA GLY A 58 -4.70 1.60 -0.22
C GLY A 58 -4.84 3.06 0.20
N VAL A 59 -3.83 3.64 0.85
CA VAL A 59 -2.49 3.22 1.27
C VAL A 59 -2.31 3.39 2.77
N SER A 60 -1.46 2.60 3.40
CA SER A 60 -1.11 2.83 4.80
C SER A 60 -0.19 4.04 4.94
N VAL A 61 -0.34 4.75 6.07
CA VAL A 61 0.26 6.06 6.28
C VAL A 61 1.25 6.03 7.45
N PRO A 62 2.54 6.25 7.19
CA PRO A 62 3.59 6.18 8.21
C PRO A 62 3.39 7.10 9.40
N GLY A 63 2.81 8.29 9.19
CA GLY A 63 2.60 9.27 10.26
C GLY A 63 1.63 8.83 11.36
N ILE A 64 0.83 7.79 11.11
CA ILE A 64 -0.20 7.31 12.05
C ILE A 64 0.16 5.98 12.72
N ARG A 65 1.20 5.30 12.23
CA ARG A 65 1.71 4.05 12.83
C ARG A 65 3.22 3.98 12.71
N GLN A 66 3.85 3.45 13.74
CA GLN A 66 5.28 3.15 13.69
C GLN A 66 5.58 2.03 12.69
N ALA A 67 6.76 2.06 12.08
CA ALA A 67 7.17 1.09 11.07
C ALA A 67 7.06 -0.38 11.53
N PRO A 68 7.52 -0.77 12.75
CA PRO A 68 7.37 -2.15 13.22
C PRO A 68 5.91 -2.54 13.42
N VAL A 69 5.02 -1.62 13.83
CA VAL A 69 3.59 -1.90 13.98
C VAL A 69 2.92 -2.15 12.62
N THR A 70 3.33 -1.40 11.60
CA THR A 70 2.81 -1.61 10.22
C THR A 70 3.33 -2.93 9.64
N ALA A 71 4.61 -3.24 9.83
CA ALA A 71 5.18 -4.52 9.39
C ALA A 71 4.48 -5.71 10.07
N ASN A 72 4.27 -5.64 11.40
CA ASN A 72 3.53 -6.66 12.14
C ASN A 72 2.10 -6.81 11.63
N GLY A 73 1.40 -5.70 11.39
CA GLY A 73 0.01 -5.72 10.90
C GLY A 73 -0.13 -6.50 9.60
N ILE A 74 0.67 -6.16 8.58
CA ILE A 74 0.56 -6.84 7.28
C ILE A 74 1.05 -8.29 7.34
N ALA A 75 2.09 -8.60 8.12
CA ALA A 75 2.57 -9.96 8.31
C ALA A 75 1.55 -10.84 9.06
N THR A 76 0.74 -10.25 9.96
CA THR A 76 -0.40 -10.92 10.59
C THR A 76 -1.50 -11.23 9.57
N ILE A 77 -1.84 -10.28 8.70
CA ILE A 77 -2.82 -10.54 7.62
C ILE A 77 -2.29 -11.59 6.64
N ASN A 78 -0.99 -11.58 6.35
CA ASN A 78 -0.36 -12.58 5.48
C ASN A 78 -0.48 -14.00 6.06
N ARG A 79 -0.57 -14.16 7.38
CA ARG A 79 -0.84 -15.45 8.04
C ARG A 79 -2.24 -15.99 7.72
N LEU A 80 -3.22 -15.10 7.50
CA LEU A 80 -4.58 -15.46 7.09
C LEU A 80 -4.70 -15.69 5.57
N ALA A 81 -3.88 -15.01 4.78
CA ALA A 81 -3.89 -15.04 3.32
C ALA A 81 -2.46 -15.19 2.76
N PRO A 82 -1.78 -16.34 2.97
CA PRO A 82 -0.38 -16.51 2.62
C PRO A 82 -0.08 -16.22 1.16
N GLY A 83 0.88 -15.32 0.90
CA GLY A 83 1.32 -14.92 -0.44
C GLY A 83 0.33 -14.05 -1.23
N ARG A 84 -0.84 -13.74 -0.66
CA ARG A 84 -1.84 -12.87 -1.29
C ARG A 84 -1.79 -11.42 -0.79
N CYS A 85 -0.97 -11.13 0.22
CA CYS A 85 -0.88 -9.80 0.79
C CYS A 85 0.12 -8.91 0.06
N PHE A 86 -0.16 -7.61 0.06
CA PHE A 86 0.78 -6.55 -0.31
C PHE A 86 0.60 -5.34 0.61
N LEU A 87 1.66 -4.56 0.78
CA LEU A 87 1.62 -3.35 1.60
C LEU A 87 1.82 -2.12 0.71
N SER A 88 0.79 -1.29 0.56
CA SER A 88 0.98 0.00 -0.11
C SER A 88 1.18 1.10 0.92
N LEU A 89 2.21 1.93 0.71
CA LEU A 89 2.62 3.00 1.60
C LEU A 89 2.57 4.36 0.89
N GLY A 90 2.13 5.37 1.58
CA GLY A 90 2.13 6.75 1.08
C GLY A 90 2.37 7.75 2.20
N THR A 91 2.80 8.96 1.87
CA THR A 91 3.14 10.02 2.86
C THR A 91 1.95 10.51 3.69
N GLY A 92 0.70 10.22 3.27
CA GLY A 92 -0.49 10.43 4.07
C GLY A 92 -1.09 11.83 4.02
N ASN A 93 -1.54 12.29 2.88
CA ASN A 93 -2.16 13.61 2.79
C ASN A 93 -3.49 13.68 3.58
N THR A 94 -4.49 12.87 3.22
CA THR A 94 -5.82 12.91 3.86
C THR A 94 -5.76 12.41 5.31
N ALA A 95 -5.26 11.21 5.55
CA ALA A 95 -5.24 10.60 6.88
C ALA A 95 -4.42 11.41 7.90
N ALA A 96 -3.25 11.93 7.51
CA ALA A 96 -2.45 12.78 8.40
C ALA A 96 -3.18 14.09 8.74
N ARG A 97 -3.77 14.75 7.74
CA ARG A 97 -4.49 16.02 7.96
C ARG A 97 -5.72 15.86 8.86
N THR A 98 -6.47 14.76 8.72
CA THR A 98 -7.61 14.46 9.60
C THR A 98 -7.19 14.34 11.06
N LEU A 99 -5.96 13.88 11.31
CA LEU A 99 -5.38 13.80 12.65
C LEU A 99 -4.61 15.07 13.07
N GLY A 100 -4.75 16.18 12.33
CA GLY A 100 -4.05 17.43 12.61
C GLY A 100 -2.54 17.38 12.33
N GLN A 101 -2.07 16.38 11.59
CA GLN A 101 -0.66 16.18 11.27
C GLN A 101 -0.33 16.64 9.84
N ARG A 102 0.94 16.88 9.59
CA ARG A 102 1.46 17.08 8.23
C ARG A 102 1.82 15.73 7.59
N PRO A 103 1.69 15.59 6.26
CA PRO A 103 2.24 14.43 5.56
C PRO A 103 3.73 14.26 5.88
N MET A 104 4.18 13.01 5.96
CA MET A 104 5.57 12.69 6.24
C MET A 104 6.49 13.24 5.14
N ARG A 105 7.65 13.80 5.53
CA ARG A 105 8.66 14.25 4.58
C ARG A 105 9.28 13.05 3.86
N LEU A 106 9.63 13.20 2.59
CA LEU A 106 10.13 12.09 1.76
C LEU A 106 11.35 11.39 2.35
N LYS A 107 12.31 12.12 2.93
CA LYS A 107 13.48 11.53 3.60
C LYS A 107 13.10 10.62 4.79
N ASP A 108 12.12 11.02 5.57
CA ASP A 108 11.62 10.23 6.70
C ASP A 108 10.80 9.04 6.19
N PHE A 109 10.07 9.22 5.08
CA PHE A 109 9.33 8.18 4.39
C PHE A 109 10.25 7.09 3.83
N GLU A 110 11.35 7.45 3.19
CA GLU A 110 12.37 6.49 2.74
C GLU A 110 12.92 5.65 3.90
N ARG A 111 13.25 6.29 5.03
CA ARG A 111 13.71 5.59 6.23
C ARG A 111 12.65 4.62 6.75
N TYR A 112 11.41 5.06 6.80
CA TYR A 112 10.27 4.22 7.20
C TYR A 112 10.12 2.98 6.32
N ILE A 113 10.19 3.15 4.99
CA ILE A 113 10.10 2.04 4.03
C ILE A 113 11.24 1.05 4.27
N ARG A 114 12.47 1.51 4.46
CA ARG A 114 13.63 0.63 4.69
C ARG A 114 13.44 -0.21 5.96
N VAL A 115 12.99 0.39 7.06
CA VAL A 115 12.69 -0.33 8.31
C VAL A 115 11.61 -1.39 8.08
N VAL A 116 10.51 -1.03 7.44
CA VAL A 116 9.43 -1.99 7.14
C VAL A 116 9.93 -3.13 6.26
N LYS A 117 10.71 -2.82 5.22
CA LYS A 117 11.24 -3.80 4.27
C LYS A 117 12.16 -4.81 4.97
N SER A 118 13.13 -4.35 5.75
CA SER A 118 14.03 -5.24 6.50
C SER A 118 13.27 -6.12 7.50
N LEU A 119 12.30 -5.56 8.22
CA LEU A 119 11.49 -6.37 9.14
C LEU A 119 10.68 -7.45 8.39
N LEU A 120 10.08 -7.12 7.25
CA LEU A 120 9.33 -8.10 6.43
C LEU A 120 10.24 -9.16 5.78
N GLN A 121 11.54 -8.90 5.69
CA GLN A 121 12.57 -9.88 5.29
C GLN A 121 13.07 -10.73 6.47
N GLY A 122 12.58 -10.47 7.70
CA GLY A 122 13.00 -11.18 8.92
C GLY A 122 14.33 -10.69 9.48
N GLU A 123 14.83 -9.54 9.00
CA GLU A 123 16.14 -8.99 9.39
C GLU A 123 16.06 -8.15 10.67
N GLU A 124 17.18 -8.11 11.43
CA GLU A 124 17.40 -7.10 12.45
C GLU A 124 17.65 -5.74 11.78
N VAL A 125 17.02 -4.70 12.27
CA VAL A 125 17.16 -3.34 11.71
C VAL A 125 17.34 -2.29 12.80
N GLU A 126 18.11 -1.27 12.49
CA GLU A 126 18.26 -0.08 13.33
C GLU A 126 16.98 0.78 13.24
N TYR A 127 16.37 1.03 14.38
CA TYR A 127 15.15 1.81 14.51
C TYR A 127 15.32 2.96 15.50
N THR A 128 15.05 4.18 15.02
CA THR A 128 15.12 5.40 15.84
C THR A 128 13.71 5.81 16.26
N ASN A 129 13.51 5.98 17.56
CA ASN A 129 12.30 6.52 18.17
C ASN A 129 12.63 7.58 19.24
N GLN A 130 11.64 7.96 20.04
CA GLN A 130 11.84 8.96 21.11
C GLN A 130 12.81 8.49 22.21
N ALA A 131 12.96 7.18 22.40
CA ALA A 131 13.88 6.60 23.40
C ALA A 131 15.31 6.44 22.86
N GLY A 132 15.55 6.77 21.60
CA GLY A 132 16.88 6.68 20.97
C GLY A 132 16.94 5.70 19.80
N VAL A 133 18.13 5.17 19.55
CA VAL A 133 18.42 4.21 18.48
C VAL A 133 18.50 2.82 19.07
N HIS A 134 17.72 1.90 18.52
CA HIS A 134 17.63 0.52 18.97
C HIS A 134 17.72 -0.45 17.78
N LYS A 135 18.27 -1.62 18.00
CA LYS A 135 18.15 -2.74 17.07
C LYS A 135 16.88 -3.51 17.38
N ILE A 136 16.05 -3.72 16.36
CA ILE A 136 14.78 -4.43 16.51
C ILE A 136 14.65 -5.50 15.43
N GLN A 137 13.97 -6.60 15.77
CA GLN A 137 13.59 -7.67 14.86
C GLN A 137 12.32 -8.34 15.36
N PHE A 138 11.66 -9.10 14.53
CA PHE A 138 10.56 -9.95 14.97
C PHE A 138 11.07 -11.06 15.89
N GLN A 139 10.32 -11.28 16.98
CA GLN A 139 10.60 -12.30 17.97
C GLN A 139 9.63 -13.48 17.80
N MET A 140 10.02 -14.66 18.31
CA MET A 140 9.15 -15.83 18.43
C MET A 140 8.55 -16.30 17.09
N LEU A 141 9.32 -16.20 16.00
CA LEU A 141 8.86 -16.59 14.66
C LEU A 141 8.48 -18.07 14.57
N GLU A 142 9.07 -18.91 15.43
CA GLU A 142 8.79 -20.34 15.57
C GLU A 142 7.33 -20.63 16.00
N HIS A 143 6.67 -19.66 16.65
CA HIS A 143 5.25 -19.80 17.04
C HIS A 143 4.26 -19.43 15.93
N SER A 144 4.76 -18.97 14.79
CA SER A 144 3.92 -18.65 13.62
C SER A 144 2.80 -17.65 13.88
N PHE A 145 3.02 -16.64 14.74
CA PHE A 145 2.07 -15.54 14.96
C PHE A 145 1.89 -14.67 13.71
N ILE A 146 2.91 -14.61 12.86
CA ILE A 146 2.95 -13.88 11.60
C ILE A 146 3.50 -14.77 10.49
N ASP A 147 3.32 -14.37 9.23
CA ASP A 147 3.92 -15.06 8.08
C ASP A 147 4.89 -14.12 7.35
N LEU A 148 6.17 -14.49 7.38
CA LEU A 148 7.26 -13.87 6.62
C LEU A 148 7.85 -14.82 5.55
N GLN A 149 7.38 -16.09 5.48
CA GLN A 149 7.85 -17.06 4.49
C GLN A 149 7.33 -16.72 3.10
N ASN A 150 6.10 -16.23 3.04
CA ASN A 150 5.51 -15.73 1.81
C ASN A 150 5.77 -14.24 1.70
N SER A 151 6.49 -13.82 0.66
CA SER A 151 6.90 -12.43 0.46
C SER A 151 5.71 -11.48 0.38
N ILE A 152 5.85 -10.30 0.99
CA ILE A 152 4.84 -9.24 0.99
C ILE A 152 5.41 -8.06 0.19
N PRO A 153 5.01 -7.88 -1.07
CA PRO A 153 5.49 -6.77 -1.89
C PRO A 153 5.05 -5.43 -1.32
N ILE A 154 5.96 -4.44 -1.43
CA ILE A 154 5.73 -3.07 -0.96
C ILE A 154 5.48 -2.17 -2.17
N TYR A 155 4.28 -1.58 -2.26
CA TYR A 155 3.93 -0.61 -3.29
C TYR A 155 3.99 0.80 -2.72
N ILE A 156 4.58 1.72 -3.46
CA ILE A 156 4.76 3.11 -3.04
C ILE A 156 3.79 4.01 -3.78
N ALA A 157 3.02 4.80 -3.02
CA ALA A 157 2.16 5.82 -3.62
C ALA A 157 2.99 7.03 -4.07
N GLY A 158 2.95 7.34 -5.37
CA GLY A 158 3.74 8.40 -5.94
C GLY A 158 3.00 9.21 -7.00
N PHE A 159 2.53 10.42 -6.62
CA PHE A 159 1.93 11.36 -7.57
C PHE A 159 2.95 12.31 -8.21
N GLY A 160 4.06 12.58 -7.54
CA GLY A 160 5.12 13.46 -8.03
C GLY A 160 6.42 12.72 -8.32
N PRO A 161 7.32 13.34 -9.11
CA PRO A 161 8.54 12.69 -9.61
C PRO A 161 9.42 12.09 -8.51
N LYS A 162 9.60 12.79 -7.38
CA LYS A 162 10.44 12.30 -6.27
C LYS A 162 9.86 11.06 -5.62
N ALA A 163 8.54 11.00 -5.39
CA ALA A 163 7.89 9.82 -4.82
C ALA A 163 7.90 8.64 -5.80
N GLN A 164 7.80 8.90 -7.10
CA GLN A 164 7.95 7.90 -8.15
C GLN A 164 9.38 7.32 -8.21
N GLN A 165 10.40 8.16 -7.97
CA GLN A 165 11.79 7.70 -7.84
C GLN A 165 11.96 6.81 -6.60
N ILE A 166 11.37 7.18 -5.45
CA ILE A 166 11.38 6.33 -4.25
C ILE A 166 10.73 4.97 -4.53
N ALA A 167 9.64 4.95 -5.31
CA ALA A 167 9.01 3.70 -5.71
C ALA A 167 9.97 2.81 -6.53
N GLY A 168 10.73 3.40 -7.44
CA GLY A 168 11.74 2.69 -8.22
C GLY A 168 12.92 2.20 -7.40
N ASP A 169 13.39 2.96 -6.42
CA ASP A 169 14.52 2.61 -5.55
C ASP A 169 14.14 1.53 -4.52
N LEU A 170 13.00 1.71 -3.83
CA LEU A 170 12.70 0.94 -2.63
C LEU A 170 11.49 0.00 -2.76
N GLY A 171 10.60 0.27 -3.72
CA GLY A 171 9.33 -0.44 -3.88
C GLY A 171 9.42 -1.64 -4.81
N ASP A 172 8.43 -2.51 -4.68
CA ASP A 172 8.13 -3.59 -5.62
C ASP A 172 7.05 -3.16 -6.63
N GLY A 173 6.50 -1.96 -6.45
CA GLY A 173 5.52 -1.36 -7.35
C GLY A 173 5.19 0.10 -7.02
N LEU A 174 4.48 0.72 -7.96
CA LEU A 174 3.97 2.07 -7.87
C LEU A 174 2.43 2.05 -7.86
N ILE A 175 1.83 2.81 -6.96
CA ILE A 175 0.41 3.17 -7.04
C ILE A 175 0.29 4.69 -7.27
N SER A 176 -0.46 5.11 -8.28
CA SER A 176 -0.62 6.52 -8.62
C SER A 176 -2.04 6.81 -9.11
N GLY A 177 -2.39 8.07 -9.20
CA GLY A 177 -3.55 8.51 -9.98
C GLY A 177 -3.19 8.73 -11.45
N ILE A 178 -4.20 9.01 -12.26
CA ILE A 178 -3.98 9.41 -13.66
C ILE A 178 -3.18 10.73 -13.64
N PRO A 179 -2.03 10.81 -14.35
CA PRO A 179 -1.20 12.00 -14.35
C PRO A 179 -1.96 13.20 -14.90
N ARG A 180 -2.12 14.25 -14.10
CA ARG A 180 -2.67 15.53 -14.57
C ARG A 180 -1.58 16.28 -15.35
N GLY A 181 -1.78 16.48 -16.66
CA GLY A 181 -0.83 17.19 -17.54
C GLY A 181 0.50 16.46 -17.79
N GLY A 182 0.62 15.19 -17.35
CA GLY A 182 1.79 14.33 -17.59
C GLY A 182 1.41 13.07 -18.37
N SER A 183 2.41 12.26 -18.70
CA SER A 183 2.20 10.98 -19.36
C SER A 183 2.56 9.81 -18.43
N ILE A 184 1.96 8.66 -18.67
CA ILE A 184 2.35 7.41 -18.02
C ILE A 184 3.82 7.09 -18.31
N SER A 185 4.28 7.40 -19.53
CA SER A 185 5.69 7.20 -19.90
C SER A 185 6.65 8.01 -19.02
N ALA A 186 6.34 9.29 -18.77
CA ALA A 186 7.15 10.14 -17.89
C ALA A 186 7.15 9.63 -16.43
N MET A 187 6.01 9.12 -15.97
CA MET A 187 5.90 8.49 -14.66
C MET A 187 6.80 7.26 -14.56
N LEU A 188 6.76 6.37 -15.54
CA LEU A 188 7.59 5.17 -15.59
C LEU A 188 9.10 5.51 -15.72
N GLU A 189 9.44 6.59 -16.43
CA GLU A 189 10.81 7.08 -16.51
C GLU A 189 11.35 7.55 -15.15
N ASN A 190 10.52 8.23 -14.35
CA ASN A 190 10.90 8.59 -12.99
C ASN A 190 11.15 7.34 -12.13
N VAL A 191 10.33 6.30 -12.27
CA VAL A 191 10.53 5.03 -11.57
C VAL A 191 11.86 4.39 -11.97
N ARG A 192 12.17 4.29 -13.28
CA ARG A 192 13.45 3.76 -13.76
C ARG A 192 14.65 4.54 -13.22
N ARG A 193 14.53 5.87 -13.23
CA ARG A 193 15.56 6.77 -12.66
C ARG A 193 15.76 6.51 -11.18
N GLY A 194 14.70 6.24 -10.43
CA GLY A 194 14.78 5.86 -9.02
C GLY A 194 15.59 4.59 -8.80
N ALA A 195 15.30 3.53 -9.55
CA ALA A 195 16.05 2.28 -9.50
C ALA A 195 17.55 2.49 -9.83
N GLN A 196 17.84 3.27 -10.89
CA GLN A 196 19.22 3.60 -11.28
C GLN A 196 19.95 4.38 -10.16
N ASN A 197 19.29 5.35 -9.53
CA ASN A 197 19.85 6.11 -8.40
C ASN A 197 20.12 5.21 -7.18
N GLY A 198 19.29 4.17 -6.99
CA GLY A 198 19.49 3.11 -6.00
C GLY A 198 20.56 2.09 -6.36
N GLY A 199 21.20 2.22 -7.55
CA GLY A 199 22.29 1.35 -8.01
C GLY A 199 21.83 0.00 -8.58
N HIS A 200 20.56 -0.13 -8.99
CA HIS A 200 20.02 -1.37 -9.54
C HIS A 200 19.13 -1.12 -10.77
N ALA A 201 18.84 -2.17 -11.53
CA ALA A 201 17.84 -2.14 -12.58
C ALA A 201 16.44 -2.26 -11.99
N LEU A 202 15.44 -1.66 -12.65
CA LEU A 202 14.06 -1.87 -12.28
C LEU A 202 13.71 -3.36 -12.41
N ARG A 203 13.09 -3.92 -11.41
CA ARG A 203 12.70 -5.34 -11.37
C ARG A 203 11.74 -5.67 -12.52
N PRO A 204 11.86 -6.85 -13.15
CA PRO A 204 10.97 -7.28 -14.25
C PRO A 204 9.52 -7.43 -13.80
N ASP A 205 9.30 -7.78 -12.52
CA ASP A 205 7.99 -7.97 -11.88
C ASP A 205 7.45 -6.72 -11.17
N PHE A 206 8.07 -5.55 -11.40
CA PHE A 206 7.61 -4.28 -10.83
C PHE A 206 6.19 -3.95 -11.31
N GLU A 207 5.25 -3.88 -10.37
CA GLU A 207 3.85 -3.61 -10.69
C GLU A 207 3.53 -2.10 -10.68
N THR A 208 2.77 -1.64 -11.66
CA THR A 208 2.26 -0.26 -11.70
C THR A 208 0.74 -0.27 -11.68
N SER A 209 0.18 0.36 -10.66
CA SER A 209 -1.28 0.49 -10.48
C SER A 209 -1.70 1.94 -10.63
N VAL A 210 -2.74 2.17 -11.40
CA VAL A 210 -3.33 3.50 -11.60
C VAL A 210 -4.75 3.52 -11.04
N LEU A 211 -5.01 4.42 -10.12
CA LEU A 211 -6.35 4.66 -9.60
C LEU A 211 -7.16 5.45 -10.63
N ALA A 212 -8.26 4.86 -11.08
CA ALA A 212 -9.25 5.50 -11.93
C ALA A 212 -10.58 5.59 -11.18
N ASN A 213 -11.15 6.78 -11.10
CA ASN A 213 -12.52 6.94 -10.63
C ASN A 213 -13.47 6.50 -11.73
N THR A 214 -14.38 5.60 -11.39
CA THR A 214 -15.42 5.12 -12.29
C THR A 214 -16.77 5.58 -11.75
N ILE A 215 -17.56 6.23 -12.58
CA ILE A 215 -18.89 6.71 -12.26
C ILE A 215 -19.85 6.04 -13.23
N LEU A 216 -20.85 5.34 -12.71
CA LEU A 216 -21.95 4.84 -13.51
C LEU A 216 -22.95 5.98 -13.70
N LEU A 217 -23.23 6.31 -14.95
CA LEU A 217 -24.24 7.32 -15.30
C LEU A 217 -25.58 6.64 -15.60
N GLU A 218 -26.66 7.23 -15.14
CA GLU A 218 -27.99 6.86 -15.58
C GLU A 218 -28.20 7.25 -17.06
N PRO A 219 -29.06 6.55 -17.80
CA PRO A 219 -29.37 6.92 -19.18
C PRO A 219 -29.78 8.40 -19.28
N ASN A 220 -29.07 9.14 -20.15
CA ASN A 220 -29.22 10.57 -20.39
C ASN A 220 -28.74 11.52 -19.25
N GLU A 221 -28.04 11.02 -18.23
CA GLU A 221 -27.40 11.86 -17.25
C GLU A 221 -26.19 12.61 -17.85
N PRO A 222 -26.12 13.93 -17.76
CA PRO A 222 -24.98 14.68 -18.29
C PRO A 222 -23.72 14.44 -17.47
N ILE A 223 -22.61 14.07 -18.11
CA ILE A 223 -21.32 13.79 -17.47
C ILE A 223 -20.86 14.90 -16.52
N LEU A 224 -21.07 16.16 -16.89
CA LEU A 224 -20.64 17.31 -16.08
C LEU A 224 -21.45 17.50 -14.78
N ALA A 225 -22.66 16.98 -14.68
CA ALA A 225 -23.48 17.09 -13.47
C ALA A 225 -23.05 16.09 -12.38
N THR A 226 -22.32 15.06 -12.75
CA THR A 226 -21.95 13.96 -11.84
C THR A 226 -20.53 14.09 -11.28
N VAL A 227 -19.72 15.01 -11.80
CA VAL A 227 -18.29 15.16 -11.46
C VAL A 227 -18.04 16.25 -10.40
N PHE A 228 -19.08 16.99 -9.95
CA PHE A 228 -18.96 18.07 -8.96
C PHE A 228 -19.85 17.84 -7.75
#